data_fe154e0cbec01aafdc84a3197ba12e48
#
_entry.id   fe154e0cbec01aafdc84a3197ba12e48
#
_cell.length_a   1.000
_cell.length_b   1.000
_cell.length_c   1.000
_cell.angle_alpha   90.00
_cell.angle_beta   90.00
_cell.angle_gamma   90.00
#
_symmetry.space_group_name_H-M   'P 1'
#
loop_
_entity.id
_entity.type
_entity.pdbx_description
1 polymer ?
#
loop_
_entity_poly.entity_id
_entity_poly.type
_entity_poly.pdbx_seq_one_letter_code
_entity_poly.pdbx_strand_id
1 'polypeptide(L)'
;MHKEPVRDELIQQFLEREYLKPTRPPLRRVVAHIAVACRQQGLPAPTWRTVKARLLRIDERIRATRRGETGLARARIATPGAYDVARPLQVVQIDHTRVDVMIVDQASRETLGRPWITLAIDVMTRMVAGFYLALEPPSRTSIGLCLLHAVYDKTSWLAERGIDAPWPTGGLPEALHVDNGADFRSRAFERACRNHGILIKWRPIGEPHFGGHIERLIGTTMGAVQMLPGSTFSNPADRGDYQSISAARMTLRDLERWIALEIAGHYHQRVHSALNRPPIAVWREHEDQVGLRLPVDRLQFWVSFLPEEERSLRRDGIHFCNIRYWSDALAADVGHSKEKLLIKYDPRDLSRIFVRRQSGRFVEARYRDLGWP
;
A
#
# COMPACT_ATOMS: atom_id res chain seq x y z
N MET A 1 -54.02 -33.47 -1.32
CA MET A 1 -53.72 -32.03 -1.15
C MET A 1 -52.27 -31.86 -0.81
N HIS A 2 -51.50 -31.12 -1.61
CA HIS A 2 -50.05 -30.97 -1.50
C HIS A 2 -49.65 -30.19 -0.22
N LYS A 3 -49.25 -30.89 0.82
CA LYS A 3 -48.70 -30.28 2.09
C LYS A 3 -47.29 -29.68 1.94
N GLU A 4 -46.58 -30.01 0.86
CA GLU A 4 -45.20 -29.52 0.62
C GLU A 4 -45.12 -28.04 0.27
N PRO A 5 -45.94 -27.45 -0.62
CA PRO A 5 -45.89 -26.03 -0.93
C PRO A 5 -46.14 -25.13 0.27
N VAL A 6 -47.11 -25.49 1.13
CA VAL A 6 -47.44 -24.72 2.33
C VAL A 6 -46.31 -24.77 3.36
N ARG A 7 -45.66 -25.92 3.50
CA ARG A 7 -44.48 -26.04 4.38
C ARG A 7 -43.29 -25.24 3.86
N ASP A 8 -43.07 -25.25 2.57
CA ASP A 8 -41.93 -24.49 1.96
C ASP A 8 -42.15 -22.99 2.09
N GLU A 9 -43.38 -22.52 1.92
CA GLU A 9 -43.73 -21.11 2.15
C GLU A 9 -43.54 -20.70 3.61
N LEU A 10 -43.91 -21.55 4.56
CA LEU A 10 -43.70 -21.30 5.97
C LEU A 10 -42.20 -21.23 6.30
N ILE A 11 -41.38 -22.12 5.74
CA ILE A 11 -39.94 -22.09 5.89
C ILE A 11 -39.40 -20.76 5.37
N GLN A 12 -39.81 -20.31 4.20
CA GLN A 12 -39.34 -19.06 3.59
C GLN A 12 -39.69 -17.85 4.47
N GLN A 13 -40.93 -17.76 4.96
CA GLN A 13 -41.34 -16.68 5.86
C GLN A 13 -40.52 -16.61 7.13
N PHE A 14 -40.22 -17.74 7.78
CA PHE A 14 -39.38 -17.77 8.97
C PHE A 14 -37.92 -17.41 8.67
N LEU A 15 -37.36 -17.88 7.55
CA LEU A 15 -36.02 -17.50 7.14
C LEU A 15 -35.91 -15.98 6.93
N GLU A 16 -36.89 -15.36 6.27
CA GLU A 16 -36.93 -13.93 6.02
C GLU A 16 -37.15 -13.11 7.30
N ARG A 17 -38.08 -13.54 8.15
CA ARG A 17 -38.47 -12.81 9.35
C ARG A 17 -37.54 -13.01 10.53
N GLU A 18 -36.92 -14.17 10.70
CA GLU A 18 -36.15 -14.50 11.88
C GLU A 18 -34.66 -14.71 11.62
N TYR A 19 -34.27 -15.34 10.50
CA TYR A 19 -32.87 -15.64 10.22
C TYR A 19 -32.14 -14.47 9.57
N LEU A 20 -32.74 -13.83 8.60
CA LEU A 20 -32.13 -12.74 7.84
C LEU A 20 -32.25 -11.40 8.59
N LYS A 21 -31.58 -11.33 9.76
CA LYS A 21 -31.55 -10.14 10.62
C LYS A 21 -30.12 -9.75 10.99
N PRO A 22 -29.85 -8.46 11.22
CA PRO A 22 -28.54 -7.98 11.66
C PRO A 22 -28.07 -8.59 12.99
N THR A 23 -28.98 -9.10 13.83
CA THR A 23 -28.68 -9.79 15.09
C THR A 23 -28.08 -11.19 14.91
N ARG A 24 -28.01 -11.68 13.69
CA ARG A 24 -27.38 -12.95 13.27
C ARG A 24 -27.80 -14.18 14.07
N PRO A 25 -29.09 -14.47 14.25
CA PRO A 25 -29.51 -15.62 15.02
C PRO A 25 -29.00 -16.92 14.39
N PRO A 26 -28.65 -17.95 15.23
CA PRO A 26 -28.17 -19.22 14.72
C PRO A 26 -29.29 -20.00 14.01
N LEU A 27 -28.98 -20.62 12.89
CA LEU A 27 -29.96 -21.36 12.06
C LEU A 27 -30.71 -22.44 12.88
N ARG A 28 -30.02 -23.11 13.81
CA ARG A 28 -30.64 -24.14 14.66
C ARG A 28 -31.84 -23.62 15.45
N ARG A 29 -31.77 -22.40 15.95
CA ARG A 29 -32.88 -21.78 16.69
C ARG A 29 -34.07 -21.51 15.79
N VAL A 30 -33.83 -21.00 14.60
CA VAL A 30 -34.89 -20.74 13.60
C VAL A 30 -35.54 -22.05 13.16
N VAL A 31 -34.75 -23.11 12.95
CA VAL A 31 -35.29 -24.46 12.61
C VAL A 31 -36.22 -24.98 13.72
N ALA A 32 -35.88 -24.75 14.99
CA ALA A 32 -36.76 -25.16 16.11
C ALA A 32 -38.09 -24.40 16.08
N HIS A 33 -38.08 -23.09 15.80
CA HIS A 33 -39.31 -22.29 15.66
C HIS A 33 -40.15 -22.76 14.47
N ILE A 34 -39.56 -23.04 13.32
CA ILE A 34 -40.26 -23.58 12.13
C ILE A 34 -40.89 -24.92 12.50
N ALA A 35 -40.19 -25.79 13.22
CA ALA A 35 -40.75 -27.10 13.60
C ALA A 35 -41.95 -26.97 14.54
N VAL A 36 -41.99 -25.99 15.42
CA VAL A 36 -43.16 -25.68 16.26
C VAL A 36 -44.33 -25.17 15.40
N ALA A 37 -44.09 -24.21 14.51
CA ALA A 37 -45.10 -23.65 13.63
C ALA A 37 -45.70 -24.72 12.69
N CYS A 38 -44.88 -25.60 12.13
CA CYS A 38 -45.34 -26.72 11.30
C CYS A 38 -46.28 -27.66 12.12
N ARG A 39 -45.92 -28.02 13.35
CA ARG A 39 -46.76 -28.87 14.21
C ARG A 39 -48.13 -28.21 14.49
N GLN A 40 -48.13 -26.93 14.78
CA GLN A 40 -49.40 -26.18 15.02
C GLN A 40 -50.34 -26.17 13.79
N GLN A 41 -49.78 -26.29 12.60
CA GLN A 41 -50.58 -26.35 11.34
C GLN A 41 -50.79 -27.79 10.81
N GLY A 42 -50.45 -28.82 11.62
CA GLY A 42 -50.57 -30.23 11.22
C GLY A 42 -49.64 -30.65 10.07
N LEU A 43 -48.52 -29.91 9.89
CA LEU A 43 -47.52 -30.17 8.88
C LEU A 43 -46.33 -30.96 9.47
N PRO A 44 -45.65 -31.82 8.68
CA PRO A 44 -44.48 -32.52 9.15
C PRO A 44 -43.30 -31.51 9.36
N ALA A 45 -42.66 -31.58 10.51
CA ALA A 45 -41.53 -30.72 10.86
C ALA A 45 -40.34 -30.94 9.89
N PRO A 46 -39.76 -29.87 9.32
CA PRO A 46 -38.64 -30.00 8.41
C PRO A 46 -37.37 -30.35 9.17
N THR A 47 -36.45 -31.08 8.52
CA THR A 47 -35.10 -31.35 9.03
C THR A 47 -34.25 -30.11 8.88
N TRP A 48 -33.16 -30.02 9.67
CA TRP A 48 -32.16 -28.96 9.52
C TRP A 48 -31.60 -28.90 8.07
N ARG A 49 -31.38 -30.07 7.44
CA ARG A 49 -30.92 -30.17 6.04
C ARG A 49 -31.90 -29.53 5.07
N THR A 50 -33.20 -29.76 5.28
CA THR A 50 -34.27 -29.17 4.44
C THR A 50 -34.27 -27.65 4.53
N VAL A 51 -34.22 -27.09 5.76
CA VAL A 51 -34.20 -25.64 5.97
C VAL A 51 -32.90 -25.02 5.42
N LYS A 52 -31.74 -25.68 5.62
CA LYS A 52 -30.47 -25.25 5.05
C LYS A 52 -30.50 -25.24 3.52
N ALA A 53 -31.08 -26.25 2.90
CA ALA A 53 -31.22 -26.29 1.43
C ALA A 53 -32.09 -25.14 0.90
N ARG A 54 -33.15 -24.75 1.60
CA ARG A 54 -33.97 -23.58 1.24
C ARG A 54 -33.21 -22.27 1.46
N LEU A 55 -32.48 -22.15 2.56
CA LEU A 55 -31.60 -21.00 2.84
C LEU A 55 -30.56 -20.79 1.73
N LEU A 56 -29.96 -21.87 1.23
CA LEU A 56 -28.94 -21.80 0.17
C LEU A 56 -29.50 -21.40 -1.20
N ARG A 57 -30.81 -21.44 -1.42
CA ARG A 57 -31.46 -20.90 -2.61
C ARG A 57 -31.57 -19.38 -2.61
N ILE A 58 -31.53 -18.76 -1.43
CA ILE A 58 -31.48 -17.31 -1.31
C ILE A 58 -30.08 -16.86 -1.70
N ASP A 59 -29.98 -15.88 -2.58
CA ASP A 59 -28.70 -15.32 -3.01
C ASP A 59 -27.80 -14.94 -1.82
N GLU A 60 -26.54 -15.31 -1.88
CA GLU A 60 -25.59 -15.14 -0.76
C GLU A 60 -25.37 -13.66 -0.43
N ARG A 61 -25.40 -12.79 -1.42
CA ARG A 61 -25.30 -11.34 -1.23
C ARG A 61 -26.50 -10.81 -0.46
N ILE A 62 -27.72 -11.26 -0.81
CA ILE A 62 -28.95 -10.88 -0.10
C ILE A 62 -28.89 -11.36 1.35
N ARG A 63 -28.43 -12.60 1.58
CA ARG A 63 -28.25 -13.16 2.92
C ARG A 63 -27.26 -12.33 3.74
N ALA A 64 -26.10 -12.05 3.19
CA ALA A 64 -25.04 -11.26 3.83
C ALA A 64 -25.52 -9.82 4.12
N THR A 65 -26.15 -9.15 3.17
CA THR A 65 -26.68 -7.79 3.34
C THR A 65 -27.69 -7.71 4.48
N ARG A 66 -28.70 -8.60 4.48
CA ARG A 66 -29.75 -8.60 5.51
C ARG A 66 -29.22 -8.98 6.89
N ARG A 67 -28.18 -9.79 6.96
CA ARG A 67 -27.50 -10.15 8.22
C ARG A 67 -26.48 -9.11 8.68
N GLY A 68 -26.30 -8.01 7.96
CA GLY A 68 -25.31 -7.00 8.30
C GLY A 68 -23.86 -7.49 8.16
N GLU A 69 -23.60 -8.49 7.31
CA GLU A 69 -22.28 -9.01 6.97
C GLU A 69 -21.72 -8.20 5.80
N THR A 70 -21.47 -6.91 6.04
CA THR A 70 -21.16 -5.93 4.98
C THR A 70 -19.93 -6.30 4.15
N GLY A 71 -18.90 -6.90 4.77
CA GLY A 71 -17.70 -7.38 4.06
C GLY A 71 -18.03 -8.49 3.07
N LEU A 72 -18.82 -9.49 3.51
CA LEU A 72 -19.24 -10.61 2.66
C LEU A 72 -20.18 -10.15 1.56
N ALA A 73 -21.12 -9.24 1.87
CA ALA A 73 -22.05 -8.67 0.90
C ALA A 73 -21.29 -7.90 -0.20
N ARG A 74 -20.28 -7.11 0.17
CA ARG A 74 -19.41 -6.37 -0.78
C ARG A 74 -18.56 -7.31 -1.62
N ALA A 75 -17.98 -8.37 -1.04
CA ALA A 75 -17.20 -9.36 -1.77
C ALA A 75 -17.99 -10.11 -2.87
N ARG A 76 -19.32 -10.10 -2.80
CA ARG A 76 -20.22 -10.73 -3.77
C ARG A 76 -20.86 -9.76 -4.76
N ILE A 77 -20.48 -8.48 -4.72
CA ILE A 77 -20.87 -7.54 -5.78
C ILE A 77 -20.00 -7.87 -6.99
N ALA A 78 -20.64 -8.23 -8.10
CA ALA A 78 -19.96 -8.30 -9.38
C ALA A 78 -19.44 -6.89 -9.70
N THR A 79 -18.12 -6.74 -9.79
CA THR A 79 -17.49 -5.50 -10.21
C THR A 79 -17.01 -5.67 -11.65
N PRO A 80 -17.84 -5.32 -12.64
CA PRO A 80 -17.39 -5.23 -14.02
C PRO A 80 -16.52 -3.98 -14.12
N GLY A 81 -15.21 -4.17 -14.12
CA GLY A 81 -14.25 -3.08 -14.21
C GLY A 81 -12.85 -3.63 -13.98
N ALA A 82 -12.30 -4.28 -14.99
CA ALA A 82 -10.86 -4.34 -15.12
C ALA A 82 -10.39 -2.90 -15.37
N TYR A 83 -9.28 -2.47 -14.71
CA TYR A 83 -8.57 -1.30 -15.18
C TYR A 83 -8.26 -1.52 -16.66
N ASP A 84 -8.86 -0.71 -17.52
CA ASP A 84 -8.48 -0.66 -18.93
C ASP A 84 -7.14 0.09 -19.00
N VAL A 85 -6.05 -0.67 -18.90
CA VAL A 85 -4.69 -0.19 -18.93
C VAL A 85 -4.02 -0.80 -20.16
N ALA A 86 -3.75 0.07 -21.14
CA ALA A 86 -3.27 -0.36 -22.44
C ALA A 86 -1.73 -0.46 -22.54
N ARG A 87 -0.97 0.19 -21.63
CA ARG A 87 0.50 0.24 -21.67
C ARG A 87 1.11 0.25 -20.27
N PRO A 88 2.36 -0.19 -20.12
CA PRO A 88 3.09 -0.09 -18.86
C PRO A 88 3.18 1.35 -18.35
N LEU A 89 3.23 1.52 -17.03
CA LEU A 89 3.28 2.81 -16.33
C LEU A 89 2.11 3.76 -16.57
N GLN A 90 1.06 3.34 -17.29
CA GLN A 90 -0.15 4.14 -17.42
C GLN A 90 -0.86 4.31 -16.06
N VAL A 91 -0.87 3.27 -15.25
CA VAL A 91 -1.34 3.32 -13.85
C VAL A 91 -0.40 2.52 -12.97
N VAL A 92 0.14 3.18 -11.96
CA VAL A 92 0.91 2.54 -10.88
C VAL A 92 0.11 2.65 -9.58
N GLN A 93 -0.09 1.52 -8.91
CA GLN A 93 -0.67 1.50 -7.56
C GLN A 93 0.43 1.58 -6.52
N ILE A 94 0.22 2.41 -5.50
CA ILE A 94 1.11 2.53 -4.34
C ILE A 94 0.33 2.26 -3.06
N ASP A 95 0.98 1.53 -2.14
CA ASP A 95 0.44 1.26 -0.81
C ASP A 95 1.56 1.01 0.21
N HIS A 96 1.19 1.05 1.49
CA HIS A 96 2.08 0.86 2.63
C HIS A 96 1.62 -0.30 3.50
N THR A 97 2.58 -1.05 4.02
CA THR A 97 2.28 -2.06 5.04
C THR A 97 3.44 -2.22 6.02
N ARG A 98 3.16 -2.72 7.22
CA ARG A 98 4.19 -3.21 8.11
C ARG A 98 4.68 -4.56 7.65
N VAL A 99 6.00 -4.73 7.59
CA VAL A 99 6.60 -6.02 7.26
C VAL A 99 6.47 -6.95 8.47
N ASP A 100 6.05 -8.20 8.24
CA ASP A 100 5.82 -9.18 9.30
C ASP A 100 7.12 -9.85 9.81
N VAL A 101 8.16 -9.04 10.07
CA VAL A 101 9.43 -9.49 10.64
C VAL A 101 10.01 -8.46 11.59
N MET A 102 10.60 -8.91 12.69
CA MET A 102 11.40 -8.09 13.60
C MET A 102 12.81 -7.94 13.06
N ILE A 103 13.33 -6.73 13.02
CA ILE A 103 14.71 -6.44 12.64
C ILE A 103 15.52 -5.97 13.83
N VAL A 104 16.85 -6.06 13.69
CA VAL A 104 17.81 -5.67 14.71
C VAL A 104 18.71 -4.54 14.22
N ASP A 105 19.24 -3.77 15.16
CA ASP A 105 20.30 -2.81 14.90
C ASP A 105 21.56 -3.51 14.38
N GLN A 106 22.27 -2.86 13.49
CA GLN A 106 23.49 -3.43 12.87
C GLN A 106 24.63 -3.60 13.86
N ALA A 107 24.82 -2.65 14.78
CA ALA A 107 25.94 -2.61 15.71
C ALA A 107 25.59 -3.29 17.04
N SER A 108 24.51 -2.86 17.70
CA SER A 108 24.10 -3.38 19.01
C SER A 108 23.39 -4.72 18.95
N ARG A 109 22.84 -5.08 17.79
CA ARG A 109 21.97 -6.27 17.57
C ARG A 109 20.71 -6.26 18.42
N GLU A 110 20.36 -5.12 19.01
CA GLU A 110 19.09 -4.92 19.71
C GLU A 110 17.90 -4.88 18.73
N THR A 111 16.77 -5.38 19.16
CA THR A 111 15.57 -5.40 18.33
C THR A 111 15.01 -3.99 18.14
N LEU A 112 14.91 -3.54 16.91
CA LEU A 112 14.35 -2.23 16.52
C LEU A 112 12.85 -2.26 16.28
N GLY A 113 12.28 -3.43 16.03
CA GLY A 113 10.86 -3.58 15.73
C GLY A 113 10.58 -4.00 14.30
N ARG A 114 9.33 -3.81 13.88
CA ARG A 114 8.86 -4.15 12.51
C ARG A 114 8.97 -2.92 11.60
N PRO A 115 9.69 -3.02 10.47
CA PRO A 115 9.77 -1.91 9.52
C PRO A 115 8.49 -1.76 8.72
N TRP A 116 8.36 -0.61 8.07
CA TRP A 116 7.34 -0.31 7.07
C TRP A 116 7.91 -0.46 5.67
N ILE A 117 7.12 -0.98 4.76
CA ILE A 117 7.41 -1.00 3.33
C ILE A 117 6.38 -0.19 2.57
N THR A 118 6.85 0.62 1.64
CA THR A 118 6.05 1.28 0.61
C THR A 118 6.33 0.55 -0.69
N LEU A 119 5.31 0.04 -1.35
CA LEU A 119 5.41 -0.71 -2.61
C LEU A 119 4.68 0.02 -3.73
N ALA A 120 5.25 -0.01 -4.92
CA ALA A 120 4.64 0.48 -6.16
C ALA A 120 4.57 -0.64 -7.20
N ILE A 121 3.38 -0.92 -7.74
CA ILE A 121 3.16 -1.95 -8.76
C ILE A 121 2.57 -1.34 -10.03
N ASP A 122 3.12 -1.70 -11.18
CA ASP A 122 2.50 -1.39 -12.46
C ASP A 122 1.26 -2.26 -12.68
N VAL A 123 0.12 -1.62 -12.97
CA VAL A 123 -1.17 -2.31 -13.05
C VAL A 123 -1.26 -3.21 -14.29
N MET A 124 -0.62 -2.88 -15.40
CA MET A 124 -0.66 -3.68 -16.61
C MET A 124 0.20 -4.95 -16.48
N THR A 125 1.48 -4.77 -16.22
CA THR A 125 2.48 -5.85 -16.28
C THR A 125 2.62 -6.63 -14.98
N ARG A 126 2.09 -6.12 -13.87
CA ARG A 126 2.31 -6.62 -12.49
C ARG A 126 3.76 -6.53 -12.03
N MET A 127 4.63 -5.84 -12.78
CA MET A 127 5.97 -5.55 -12.29
C MET A 127 5.91 -4.66 -11.06
N VAL A 128 6.69 -4.98 -10.05
CA VAL A 128 6.98 -4.03 -8.98
C VAL A 128 7.83 -2.94 -9.59
N ALA A 129 7.28 -1.72 -9.66
CA ALA A 129 7.99 -0.57 -10.20
C ALA A 129 9.11 -0.13 -9.25
N GLY A 130 8.83 -0.14 -7.94
CA GLY A 130 9.80 0.20 -6.91
C GLY A 130 9.28 -0.06 -5.51
N PHE A 131 10.17 0.04 -4.52
CA PHE A 131 9.80 -0.01 -3.11
C PHE A 131 10.72 0.89 -2.28
N TYR A 132 10.30 1.14 -1.05
CA TYR A 132 11.09 1.79 -0.02
C TYR A 132 10.81 1.16 1.34
N LEU A 133 11.86 0.91 2.12
CA LEU A 133 11.82 0.28 3.45
C LEU A 133 12.32 1.26 4.52
N ALA A 134 11.58 1.39 5.62
CA ALA A 134 11.94 2.28 6.73
C ALA A 134 11.41 1.77 8.07
N LEU A 135 12.01 2.22 9.16
CA LEU A 135 11.49 2.02 10.52
C LEU A 135 10.38 3.01 10.86
N GLU A 136 10.46 4.20 10.30
CA GLU A 136 9.49 5.26 10.50
C GLU A 136 8.15 4.90 9.82
N PRO A 137 7.03 5.33 10.41
CA PRO A 137 5.72 5.21 9.77
C PRO A 137 5.69 5.86 8.38
N PRO A 138 4.80 5.39 7.49
CA PRO A 138 4.65 5.96 6.16
C PRO A 138 4.43 7.47 6.19
N SER A 139 5.01 8.14 5.21
CA SER A 139 4.93 9.58 5.05
C SER A 139 5.09 9.94 3.57
N ARG A 140 4.93 11.23 3.25
CA ARG A 140 5.24 11.74 1.91
C ARG A 140 6.67 11.42 1.47
N THR A 141 7.61 11.42 2.41
CA THR A 141 9.02 11.07 2.14
C THR A 141 9.15 9.62 1.69
N SER A 142 8.48 8.69 2.35
CA SER A 142 8.52 7.27 1.95
C SER A 142 7.88 7.04 0.57
N ILE A 143 6.82 7.77 0.24
CA ILE A 143 6.22 7.75 -1.10
C ILE A 143 7.23 8.30 -2.13
N GLY A 144 7.84 9.46 -1.85
CA GLY A 144 8.82 10.09 -2.73
C GLY A 144 10.04 9.20 -3.00
N LEU A 145 10.54 8.52 -1.97
CA LEU A 145 11.65 7.57 -2.09
C LEU A 145 11.27 6.29 -2.83
N CYS A 146 10.06 5.79 -2.63
CA CYS A 146 9.51 4.69 -3.42
C CYS A 146 9.39 5.09 -4.90
N LEU A 147 8.89 6.28 -5.20
CA LEU A 147 8.82 6.81 -6.56
C LEU A 147 10.21 7.04 -7.16
N LEU A 148 11.17 7.55 -6.40
CA LEU A 148 12.55 7.69 -6.84
C LEU A 148 13.13 6.33 -7.26
N HIS A 149 12.91 5.30 -6.45
CA HIS A 149 13.32 3.94 -6.80
C HIS A 149 12.54 3.38 -8.00
N ALA A 150 11.27 3.72 -8.17
CA ALA A 150 10.44 3.26 -9.28
C ALA A 150 10.86 3.87 -10.63
N VAL A 151 11.22 5.17 -10.62
CA VAL A 151 11.41 5.98 -11.84
C VAL A 151 12.79 5.78 -12.46
N TYR A 152 13.84 5.60 -11.63
CA TYR A 152 15.20 5.51 -12.13
C TYR A 152 15.67 4.07 -12.32
N ASP A 153 16.71 3.92 -13.18
CA ASP A 153 17.38 2.64 -13.39
C ASP A 153 17.92 2.05 -12.08
N LYS A 154 17.81 0.75 -11.94
CA LYS A 154 18.14 0.01 -10.72
C LYS A 154 19.42 -0.79 -10.82
N THR A 155 20.10 -0.76 -11.95
CA THR A 155 21.29 -1.60 -12.22
C THR A 155 22.38 -1.37 -11.18
N SER A 156 22.76 -0.11 -10.96
CA SER A 156 23.79 0.22 -9.94
C SER A 156 23.31 -0.11 -8.53
N TRP A 157 22.04 0.15 -8.23
CA TRP A 157 21.44 -0.13 -6.92
C TRP A 157 21.41 -1.64 -6.60
N LEU A 158 21.12 -2.49 -7.60
CA LEU A 158 21.17 -3.96 -7.49
C LEU A 158 22.61 -4.46 -7.34
N ALA A 159 23.55 -3.92 -8.14
CA ALA A 159 24.96 -4.27 -8.08
C ALA A 159 25.57 -3.98 -6.69
N GLU A 160 25.27 -2.82 -6.08
CA GLU A 160 25.69 -2.47 -4.71
C GLU A 160 25.20 -3.46 -3.65
N ARG A 161 24.13 -4.19 -3.93
CA ARG A 161 23.53 -5.21 -3.05
C ARG A 161 23.91 -6.64 -3.44
N GLY A 162 24.76 -6.81 -4.44
CA GLY A 162 25.18 -8.11 -4.96
C GLY A 162 24.01 -8.93 -5.49
N ILE A 163 23.09 -8.28 -6.20
CA ILE A 163 21.91 -8.92 -6.80
C ILE A 163 22.10 -8.96 -8.30
N ASP A 164 22.20 -10.17 -8.82
CA ASP A 164 22.25 -10.46 -10.27
C ASP A 164 20.87 -10.93 -10.75
N ALA A 165 19.94 -9.98 -10.85
CA ALA A 165 18.60 -10.22 -11.37
C ALA A 165 18.10 -8.96 -12.09
N PRO A 166 17.41 -9.11 -13.23
CA PRO A 166 16.94 -7.95 -13.99
C PRO A 166 15.74 -7.28 -13.32
N TRP A 167 15.79 -5.95 -13.24
CA TRP A 167 14.66 -5.11 -12.82
C TRP A 167 14.52 -3.92 -13.79
N PRO A 168 13.95 -4.14 -14.99
CA PRO A 168 14.01 -3.18 -16.08
C PRO A 168 13.02 -2.02 -15.97
N THR A 169 12.14 -2.01 -14.95
CA THR A 169 11.14 -0.93 -14.82
C THR A 169 11.81 0.42 -14.59
N GLY A 170 11.34 1.44 -15.32
CA GLY A 170 11.81 2.82 -15.18
C GLY A 170 10.88 3.79 -15.89
N GLY A 171 10.90 5.05 -15.47
CA GLY A 171 10.06 6.11 -16.02
C GLY A 171 8.95 6.60 -15.08
N LEU A 172 8.50 7.84 -15.33
CA LEU A 172 7.39 8.45 -14.60
C LEU A 172 6.07 7.77 -14.95
N PRO A 173 5.27 7.35 -13.99
CA PRO A 173 3.91 6.89 -14.26
C PRO A 173 3.04 8.03 -14.77
N GLU A 174 2.05 7.71 -15.59
CA GLU A 174 1.05 8.69 -16.01
C GLU A 174 0.07 8.99 -14.87
N ALA A 175 -0.32 7.95 -14.15
CA ALA A 175 -1.20 8.09 -13.01
C ALA A 175 -0.74 7.22 -11.83
N LEU A 176 -0.87 7.76 -10.62
CA LEU A 176 -0.75 7.04 -9.36
C LEU A 176 -2.14 6.75 -8.83
N HIS A 177 -2.40 5.49 -8.54
CA HIS A 177 -3.60 5.05 -7.88
C HIS A 177 -3.29 4.75 -6.41
N VAL A 178 -3.81 5.58 -5.54
CA VAL A 178 -3.50 5.62 -4.11
C VAL A 178 -4.77 5.49 -3.27
N ASP A 179 -4.60 5.07 -2.02
CA ASP A 179 -5.69 5.08 -1.07
C ASP A 179 -6.04 6.51 -0.59
N ASN A 180 -7.00 6.60 0.34
CA ASN A 180 -7.43 7.87 0.90
C ASN A 180 -6.63 8.27 2.16
N GLY A 181 -5.46 7.68 2.39
CA GLY A 181 -4.59 7.99 3.52
C GLY A 181 -4.17 9.48 3.57
N ALA A 182 -3.91 9.98 4.78
CA ALA A 182 -3.55 11.38 5.00
C ALA A 182 -2.24 11.75 4.27
N ASP A 183 -1.32 10.81 4.13
CA ASP A 183 -0.03 11.00 3.46
C ASP A 183 -0.18 11.34 1.99
N PHE A 184 -1.16 10.74 1.33
CA PHE A 184 -1.47 10.99 -0.06
C PHE A 184 -2.33 12.27 -0.25
N ARG A 185 -3.15 12.67 0.73
CA ARG A 185 -4.06 13.83 0.65
C ARG A 185 -3.42 15.18 1.00
N SER A 186 -2.09 15.26 0.95
CA SER A 186 -1.42 16.53 1.24
C SER A 186 -1.30 17.40 -0.02
N ARG A 187 -1.56 18.71 0.12
CA ARG A 187 -1.37 19.69 -0.98
C ARG A 187 0.04 19.65 -1.58
N ALA A 188 1.03 19.34 -0.77
CA ALA A 188 2.42 19.24 -1.23
C ALA A 188 2.63 18.02 -2.13
N PHE A 189 2.04 16.87 -1.79
CA PHE A 189 2.08 15.67 -2.63
C PHE A 189 1.36 15.89 -3.96
N GLU A 190 0.16 16.47 -3.94
CA GLU A 190 -0.58 16.80 -5.15
C GLU A 190 0.19 17.75 -6.05
N ARG A 191 0.83 18.78 -5.48
CA ARG A 191 1.67 19.72 -6.21
C ARG A 191 2.90 19.03 -6.80
N ALA A 192 3.57 18.16 -6.05
CA ALA A 192 4.71 17.40 -6.54
C ALA A 192 4.32 16.52 -7.72
N CYS A 193 3.24 15.75 -7.63
CA CYS A 193 2.75 14.95 -8.75
C CYS A 193 2.41 15.80 -9.97
N ARG A 194 1.71 16.91 -9.79
CA ARG A 194 1.34 17.84 -10.86
C ARG A 194 2.57 18.42 -11.56
N ASN A 195 3.60 18.82 -10.81
CA ASN A 195 4.84 19.37 -11.37
C ASN A 195 5.60 18.38 -12.25
N HIS A 196 5.37 17.08 -12.03
CA HIS A 196 5.99 16.02 -12.84
C HIS A 196 5.01 15.37 -13.84
N GLY A 197 3.82 15.96 -14.01
CA GLY A 197 2.81 15.45 -14.95
C GLY A 197 2.23 14.09 -14.55
N ILE A 198 2.16 13.79 -13.24
CA ILE A 198 1.58 12.58 -12.70
C ILE A 198 0.16 12.88 -12.23
N LEU A 199 -0.83 12.17 -12.77
CA LEU A 199 -2.21 12.26 -12.32
C LEU A 199 -2.41 11.42 -11.04
N ILE A 200 -3.17 11.95 -10.08
CA ILE A 200 -3.55 11.19 -8.90
C ILE A 200 -4.96 10.66 -9.09
N LYS A 201 -5.13 9.35 -8.96
CA LYS A 201 -6.42 8.66 -8.95
C LYS A 201 -6.67 8.12 -7.54
N TRP A 202 -7.69 8.63 -6.89
CA TRP A 202 -8.08 8.20 -5.54
C TRP A 202 -8.90 6.92 -5.59
N ARG A 203 -8.65 5.99 -4.69
CA ARG A 203 -9.52 4.82 -4.52
C ARG A 203 -10.90 5.29 -4.04
N PRO A 204 -12.00 4.85 -4.69
CA PRO A 204 -13.33 5.13 -4.18
C PRO A 204 -13.51 4.57 -2.77
N ILE A 205 -14.13 5.36 -1.89
CA ILE A 205 -14.36 4.96 -0.50
C ILE A 205 -15.31 3.76 -0.48
N GLY A 206 -14.89 2.68 0.19
CA GLY A 206 -15.71 1.47 0.32
C GLY A 206 -15.64 0.49 -0.85
N GLU A 207 -14.72 0.69 -1.79
CA GLU A 207 -14.51 -0.13 -2.99
C GLU A 207 -13.11 -0.81 -2.97
N PRO A 208 -12.89 -1.84 -2.11
CA PRO A 208 -11.56 -2.43 -1.90
C PRO A 208 -10.97 -3.07 -3.15
N HIS A 209 -11.80 -3.52 -4.10
CA HIS A 209 -11.32 -4.17 -5.33
C HIS A 209 -10.45 -3.26 -6.22
N PHE A 210 -10.55 -1.94 -6.09
CA PHE A 210 -9.64 -1.01 -6.80
C PHE A 210 -8.19 -1.07 -6.30
N GLY A 211 -7.94 -1.58 -5.09
CA GLY A 211 -6.60 -1.84 -4.54
C GLY A 211 -6.09 -3.27 -4.78
N GLY A 212 -6.88 -4.14 -5.40
CA GLY A 212 -6.64 -5.58 -5.41
C GLY A 212 -5.29 -6.06 -5.99
N HIS A 213 -4.62 -5.27 -6.82
CA HIS A 213 -3.30 -5.65 -7.35
C HIS A 213 -2.19 -5.45 -6.34
N ILE A 214 -2.15 -4.26 -5.72
CA ILE A 214 -1.14 -3.96 -4.69
C ILE A 214 -1.39 -4.79 -3.42
N GLU A 215 -2.65 -4.98 -3.01
CA GLU A 215 -3.00 -5.82 -1.85
C GLU A 215 -2.57 -7.28 -2.05
N ARG A 216 -2.74 -7.83 -3.25
CA ARG A 216 -2.29 -9.18 -3.58
C ARG A 216 -0.77 -9.29 -3.60
N LEU A 217 -0.07 -8.28 -4.13
CA LEU A 217 1.39 -8.21 -4.08
C LEU A 217 1.89 -8.18 -2.64
N ILE A 218 1.31 -7.31 -1.81
CA ILE A 218 1.62 -7.23 -0.37
C ILE A 218 1.42 -8.59 0.29
N GLY A 219 0.27 -9.24 0.08
CA GLY A 219 -0.01 -10.57 0.62
C GLY A 219 1.01 -11.63 0.18
N THR A 220 1.43 -11.61 -1.07
CA THR A 220 2.45 -12.53 -1.61
C THR A 220 3.81 -12.27 -0.96
N THR A 221 4.25 -11.01 -0.89
CA THR A 221 5.54 -10.62 -0.30
C THR A 221 5.57 -10.90 1.20
N MET A 222 4.49 -10.59 1.92
CA MET A 222 4.38 -10.88 3.37
C MET A 222 4.33 -12.39 3.65
N GLY A 223 3.70 -13.17 2.77
CA GLY A 223 3.74 -14.64 2.86
C GLY A 223 5.17 -15.18 2.76
N ALA A 224 5.98 -14.65 1.86
CA ALA A 224 7.40 -15.03 1.72
C ALA A 224 8.25 -14.60 2.94
N VAL A 225 7.96 -13.44 3.53
CA VAL A 225 8.65 -12.93 4.73
C VAL A 225 8.47 -13.86 5.94
N GLN A 226 7.40 -14.66 6.01
CA GLN A 226 7.17 -15.61 7.11
C GLN A 226 8.26 -16.67 7.25
N MET A 227 9.06 -16.91 6.20
CA MET A 227 10.20 -17.82 6.24
C MET A 227 11.45 -17.23 6.92
N LEU A 228 11.45 -15.94 7.23
CA LEU A 228 12.60 -15.24 7.80
C LEU A 228 12.65 -15.38 9.33
N PRO A 229 13.86 -15.41 9.91
CA PRO A 229 14.02 -15.38 11.36
C PRO A 229 13.48 -14.05 11.92
N GLY A 230 12.71 -14.13 12.99
CA GLY A 230 12.05 -12.95 13.56
C GLY A 230 10.68 -12.64 12.94
N SER A 231 10.12 -13.52 12.10
CA SER A 231 8.78 -13.37 11.56
C SER A 231 7.74 -13.21 12.69
N THR A 232 6.79 -12.28 12.50
CA THR A 232 5.71 -12.04 13.46
C THR A 232 4.41 -12.70 13.05
N PHE A 233 4.38 -13.28 11.85
CA PHE A 233 3.22 -13.88 11.19
C PHE A 233 2.05 -12.88 11.03
N SER A 234 1.26 -13.06 10.00
CA SER A 234 0.09 -12.19 9.76
C SER A 234 -1.07 -12.51 10.72
N ASN A 235 -1.05 -13.71 11.32
CA ASN A 235 -2.06 -14.17 12.28
C ASN A 235 -1.37 -14.68 13.56
N PRO A 236 -1.75 -14.18 14.75
CA PRO A 236 -1.23 -14.65 16.03
C PRO A 236 -1.38 -16.17 16.25
N ALA A 237 -2.43 -16.78 15.70
CA ALA A 237 -2.64 -18.22 15.81
C ALA A 237 -1.58 -19.04 15.05
N ASP A 238 -1.10 -18.52 13.91
CA ASP A 238 -0.07 -19.20 13.11
C ASP A 238 1.31 -19.09 13.75
N ARG A 239 1.53 -18.09 14.62
CA ARG A 239 2.78 -17.89 15.34
C ARG A 239 3.01 -18.94 16.41
N GLY A 240 1.97 -19.41 17.10
CA GLY A 240 2.09 -20.31 18.24
C GLY A 240 3.06 -19.77 19.31
N ASP A 241 3.97 -20.62 19.77
CA ASP A 241 4.98 -20.30 20.79
C ASP A 241 6.26 -19.66 20.23
N TYR A 242 6.30 -19.32 18.92
CA TYR A 242 7.48 -18.74 18.29
C TYR A 242 7.81 -17.34 18.83
N GLN A 243 9.03 -17.20 19.33
CA GLN A 243 9.52 -15.96 19.95
C GLN A 243 10.18 -15.05 18.91
N SER A 244 9.37 -14.24 18.20
CA SER A 244 9.82 -13.39 17.09
C SER A 244 10.95 -12.43 17.48
N ILE A 245 10.92 -11.85 18.69
CA ILE A 245 11.91 -10.90 19.17
C ILE A 245 13.27 -11.59 19.35
N SER A 246 13.33 -12.70 20.07
CA SER A 246 14.58 -13.44 20.32
C SER A 246 15.12 -14.14 19.08
N ALA A 247 14.26 -14.42 18.10
CA ALA A 247 14.62 -15.02 16.83
C ALA A 247 15.09 -13.98 15.78
N ALA A 248 14.90 -12.68 16.02
CA ALA A 248 15.27 -11.62 15.09
C ALA A 248 16.79 -11.62 14.82
N ARG A 249 17.19 -11.56 13.56
CA ARG A 249 18.61 -11.58 13.13
C ARG A 249 18.91 -10.61 12.00
N MET A 250 17.92 -10.22 11.22
CA MET A 250 18.13 -9.39 10.04
C MET A 250 18.21 -7.91 10.41
N THR A 251 19.15 -7.22 9.80
CA THR A 251 19.18 -5.75 9.81
C THR A 251 18.20 -5.20 8.76
N LEU A 252 17.96 -3.88 8.78
CA LEU A 252 17.14 -3.23 7.74
C LEU A 252 17.74 -3.45 6.34
N ARG A 253 19.07 -3.42 6.23
CA ARG A 253 19.80 -3.64 4.97
C ARG A 253 19.69 -5.09 4.47
N ASP A 254 19.77 -6.06 5.38
CA ASP A 254 19.61 -7.47 5.02
C ASP A 254 18.20 -7.73 4.50
N LEU A 255 17.18 -7.16 5.17
CA LEU A 255 15.80 -7.28 4.75
C LEU A 255 15.54 -6.58 3.41
N GLU A 256 16.10 -5.38 3.20
CA GLU A 256 16.02 -4.68 1.92
C GLU A 256 16.58 -5.53 0.78
N ARG A 257 17.79 -6.11 0.99
CA ARG A 257 18.40 -7.00 0.02
C ARG A 257 17.55 -8.24 -0.25
N TRP A 258 17.02 -8.85 0.79
CA TRP A 258 16.17 -10.03 0.67
C TRP A 258 14.88 -9.73 -0.10
N ILE A 259 14.18 -8.63 0.21
CA ILE A 259 12.99 -8.19 -0.51
C ILE A 259 13.30 -7.92 -1.98
N ALA A 260 14.43 -7.30 -2.27
CA ALA A 260 14.85 -7.03 -3.64
C ALA A 260 15.11 -8.33 -4.43
N LEU A 261 15.73 -9.34 -3.80
CA LEU A 261 15.92 -10.68 -4.38
C LEU A 261 14.59 -11.39 -4.62
N GLU A 262 13.66 -11.33 -3.65
CA GLU A 262 12.34 -11.94 -3.77
C GLU A 262 11.54 -11.29 -4.91
N ILE A 263 11.64 -9.98 -5.07
CA ILE A 263 10.96 -9.26 -6.15
C ILE A 263 11.62 -9.54 -7.50
N ALA A 264 12.89 -9.24 -7.66
CA ALA A 264 13.57 -9.29 -8.97
C ALA A 264 13.90 -10.74 -9.42
N GLY A 265 14.36 -11.56 -8.47
CA GLY A 265 14.79 -12.93 -8.77
C GLY A 265 13.64 -13.95 -8.79
N HIS A 266 12.58 -13.69 -8.03
CA HIS A 266 11.50 -14.66 -7.88
C HIS A 266 10.16 -14.15 -8.40
N TYR A 267 9.58 -13.10 -7.81
CA TYR A 267 8.24 -12.63 -8.18
C TYR A 267 8.15 -12.19 -9.64
N HIS A 268 9.10 -11.44 -10.16
CA HIS A 268 9.10 -10.98 -11.56
C HIS A 268 9.27 -12.13 -12.56
N GLN A 269 9.94 -13.21 -12.16
CA GLN A 269 10.27 -14.35 -13.03
C GLN A 269 9.19 -15.45 -13.00
N ARG A 270 8.36 -15.50 -11.96
CA ARG A 270 7.33 -16.52 -11.77
C ARG A 270 6.09 -16.21 -12.60
N VAL A 271 5.43 -17.27 -13.12
CA VAL A 271 4.13 -17.12 -13.78
C VAL A 271 3.11 -16.53 -12.83
N HIS A 272 2.58 -15.35 -13.18
CA HIS A 272 1.54 -14.68 -12.44
C HIS A 272 0.16 -15.21 -12.86
N SER A 273 -0.67 -15.63 -11.91
CA SER A 273 -1.94 -16.32 -12.16
C SER A 273 -2.92 -15.55 -13.07
N ALA A 274 -2.96 -14.21 -12.96
CA ALA A 274 -3.86 -13.39 -13.77
C ALA A 274 -3.30 -13.04 -15.15
N LEU A 275 -1.97 -13.14 -15.34
CA LEU A 275 -1.31 -12.89 -16.62
C LEU A 275 -1.07 -14.18 -17.39
N ASN A 276 -1.05 -15.34 -16.70
CA ASN A 276 -0.59 -16.65 -17.21
C ASN A 276 0.84 -16.59 -17.78
N ARG A 277 1.64 -15.61 -17.38
CA ARG A 277 3.00 -15.32 -17.84
C ARG A 277 3.78 -14.64 -16.71
N PRO A 278 5.11 -14.68 -16.71
CA PRO A 278 5.93 -13.90 -15.81
C PRO A 278 5.74 -12.38 -16.04
N PRO A 279 5.64 -11.57 -14.98
CA PRO A 279 5.56 -10.09 -15.07
C PRO A 279 6.64 -9.49 -15.98
N ILE A 280 7.87 -9.95 -15.85
CA ILE A 280 9.00 -9.46 -16.66
C ILE A 280 8.85 -9.76 -18.16
N ALA A 281 8.22 -10.87 -18.51
CA ALA A 281 7.97 -11.20 -19.92
C ALA A 281 6.94 -10.26 -20.53
N VAL A 282 5.89 -9.91 -19.75
CA VAL A 282 4.88 -8.94 -20.19
C VAL A 282 5.50 -7.53 -20.29
N TRP A 283 6.37 -7.15 -19.36
CA TRP A 283 7.08 -5.88 -19.43
C TRP A 283 7.91 -5.75 -20.70
N ARG A 284 8.76 -6.75 -20.98
CA ARG A 284 9.66 -6.77 -22.16
C ARG A 284 8.91 -6.69 -23.49
N GLU A 285 7.75 -7.30 -23.57
CA GLU A 285 6.91 -7.26 -24.78
C GLU A 285 6.36 -5.86 -25.08
N HIS A 286 6.23 -5.03 -24.05
CA HIS A 286 5.60 -3.71 -24.15
C HIS A 286 6.55 -2.57 -23.76
N GLU A 287 7.84 -2.85 -23.52
CA GLU A 287 8.78 -1.82 -23.04
C GLU A 287 8.99 -0.67 -24.08
N ASP A 288 8.87 -0.97 -25.37
CA ASP A 288 8.92 0.03 -26.43
C ASP A 288 7.76 1.03 -26.36
N GLN A 289 6.65 0.67 -25.72
CA GLN A 289 5.49 1.51 -25.51
C GLN A 289 5.65 2.42 -24.28
N VAL A 290 6.65 2.15 -23.45
CA VAL A 290 7.01 3.01 -22.33
C VAL A 290 7.73 4.22 -22.91
N GLY A 291 6.99 5.30 -23.15
CA GLY A 291 7.62 6.59 -23.37
C GLY A 291 8.43 6.96 -22.12
N LEU A 292 9.74 6.78 -22.16
CA LEU A 292 10.65 7.01 -21.04
C LEU A 292 10.62 8.49 -20.62
N ARG A 293 9.56 8.86 -19.89
CA ARG A 293 9.48 10.17 -19.23
C ARG A 293 10.32 10.10 -17.96
N LEU A 294 11.44 10.77 -17.97
CA LEU A 294 12.29 10.91 -16.77
C LEU A 294 12.22 12.35 -16.26
N PRO A 295 12.30 12.55 -14.94
CA PRO A 295 12.50 13.89 -14.39
C PRO A 295 13.83 14.46 -14.90
N VAL A 296 13.84 15.74 -15.26
CA VAL A 296 15.03 16.45 -15.76
C VAL A 296 16.16 16.45 -14.71
N ASP A 297 15.79 16.54 -13.44
CA ASP A 297 16.73 16.60 -12.32
C ASP A 297 16.26 15.66 -11.22
N ARG A 298 17.08 14.66 -10.92
CA ARG A 298 16.82 13.64 -9.89
C ARG A 298 16.67 14.25 -8.49
N LEU A 299 17.50 15.24 -8.15
CA LEU A 299 17.46 15.89 -6.84
C LEU A 299 16.17 16.72 -6.72
N GLN A 300 15.83 17.52 -7.71
CA GLN A 300 14.61 18.32 -7.72
C GLN A 300 13.35 17.43 -7.65
N PHE A 301 13.37 16.29 -8.34
CA PHE A 301 12.29 15.31 -8.27
C PHE A 301 12.09 14.81 -6.83
N TRP A 302 13.15 14.33 -6.19
CA TRP A 302 13.07 13.85 -4.81
C TRP A 302 12.65 14.96 -3.83
N VAL A 303 13.32 16.13 -3.91
CA VAL A 303 13.02 17.28 -3.04
C VAL A 303 11.56 17.72 -3.17
N SER A 304 10.92 17.56 -4.34
CA SER A 304 9.52 17.94 -4.51
C SER A 304 8.56 17.19 -3.57
N PHE A 305 8.90 15.96 -3.16
CA PHE A 305 8.08 15.14 -2.27
C PHE A 305 8.41 15.31 -0.78
N LEU A 306 9.48 16.03 -0.42
CA LEU A 306 9.84 16.26 0.97
C LEU A 306 8.82 17.14 1.71
N PRO A 307 8.71 17.01 3.04
CA PRO A 307 7.99 17.94 3.89
C PRO A 307 8.45 19.38 3.65
N GLU A 308 7.55 20.32 3.83
CA GLU A 308 7.82 21.73 3.56
C GLU A 308 7.32 22.62 4.67
N GLU A 309 8.04 23.72 4.90
CA GLU A 309 7.67 24.80 5.77
C GLU A 309 8.11 26.14 5.22
N GLU A 310 7.54 27.22 5.73
CA GLU A 310 7.93 28.58 5.39
C GLU A 310 8.80 29.17 6.50
N ARG A 311 9.99 29.67 6.13
CA ARG A 311 10.96 30.29 7.05
C ARG A 311 11.50 31.60 6.48
N SER A 312 11.77 32.53 7.36
CA SER A 312 12.41 33.81 6.98
C SER A 312 13.91 33.62 6.78
N LEU A 313 14.44 34.21 5.73
CA LEU A 313 15.88 34.33 5.52
C LEU A 313 16.40 35.54 6.33
N ARG A 314 17.25 35.26 7.32
CA ARG A 314 17.93 36.25 8.16
C ARG A 314 19.34 36.50 7.65
N ARG A 315 20.02 37.52 8.19
CA ARG A 315 21.42 37.82 7.85
C ARG A 315 22.37 36.68 8.18
N ASP A 316 22.05 35.89 9.18
CA ASP A 316 22.81 34.74 9.66
C ASP A 316 22.31 33.39 9.07
N GLY A 317 21.31 33.40 8.21
CA GLY A 317 20.77 32.24 7.54
C GLY A 317 19.31 31.91 7.87
N ILE A 318 18.92 30.67 7.61
CA ILE A 318 17.57 30.14 7.89
C ILE A 318 17.63 29.33 9.18
N HIS A 319 16.72 29.63 10.11
CA HIS A 319 16.57 28.92 11.38
C HIS A 319 15.44 27.92 11.29
N PHE A 320 15.77 26.64 11.51
CA PHE A 320 14.80 25.55 11.49
C PHE A 320 15.25 24.44 12.46
N CYS A 321 14.34 23.92 13.28
CA CYS A 321 14.62 22.87 14.30
C CYS A 321 15.81 23.21 15.21
N ASN A 322 15.96 24.46 15.65
CA ASN A 322 17.08 24.98 16.45
C ASN A 322 18.44 24.87 15.75
N ILE A 323 18.46 24.64 14.44
CA ILE A 323 19.64 24.55 13.59
C ILE A 323 19.66 25.78 12.66
N ARG A 324 20.85 26.28 12.39
CA ARG A 324 21.10 27.39 11.48
C ARG A 324 21.68 26.86 10.17
N TYR A 325 21.01 27.18 9.06
CA TYR A 325 21.39 26.72 7.73
C TYR A 325 21.83 27.90 6.85
N TRP A 326 22.83 27.65 6.03
CA TRP A 326 23.36 28.63 5.09
C TRP A 326 23.70 28.00 3.75
N SER A 327 23.58 28.81 2.70
CA SER A 327 24.12 28.57 1.39
C SER A 327 24.54 29.89 0.77
N ASP A 328 25.69 29.95 0.14
CA ASP A 328 26.15 31.17 -0.52
C ASP A 328 25.22 31.58 -1.69
N ALA A 329 24.48 30.61 -2.25
CA ALA A 329 23.44 30.87 -3.23
C ALA A 329 22.29 31.76 -2.69
N LEU A 330 22.13 31.88 -1.36
CA LEU A 330 21.12 32.72 -0.71
C LEU A 330 21.61 34.11 -0.38
N ALA A 331 22.91 34.38 -0.55
CA ALA A 331 23.51 35.67 -0.14
C ALA A 331 22.83 36.86 -0.85
N ALA A 332 22.50 36.70 -2.13
CA ALA A 332 21.82 37.74 -2.91
C ALA A 332 20.36 37.98 -2.48
N ASP A 333 19.74 37.05 -1.77
CA ASP A 333 18.33 37.13 -1.38
C ASP A 333 18.20 37.75 0.05
N VAL A 334 19.30 37.91 0.80
CA VAL A 334 19.33 38.47 2.15
C VAL A 334 18.94 39.94 2.14
N GLY A 335 17.92 40.29 2.89
CA GLY A 335 17.44 41.66 3.03
C GLY A 335 16.56 42.18 1.90
N HIS A 336 16.42 41.42 0.82
CA HIS A 336 15.62 41.83 -0.35
C HIS A 336 14.18 41.33 -0.30
N SER A 337 13.85 40.34 0.52
CA SER A 337 12.50 39.82 0.67
C SER A 337 12.07 39.87 2.15
N LYS A 338 10.89 40.47 2.39
CA LYS A 338 10.16 40.33 3.66
C LYS A 338 9.35 39.05 3.69
N GLU A 339 9.23 38.35 2.58
CA GLU A 339 8.46 37.11 2.46
C GLU A 339 9.25 35.93 2.99
N LYS A 340 8.53 35.00 3.55
CA LYS A 340 9.09 33.71 3.97
C LYS A 340 9.44 32.86 2.75
N LEU A 341 10.57 32.22 2.80
CA LEU A 341 11.00 31.25 1.80
C LEU A 341 10.44 29.87 2.12
N LEU A 342 9.98 29.16 1.11
CA LEU A 342 9.62 27.76 1.21
C LEU A 342 10.89 26.94 1.39
N ILE A 343 10.98 26.21 2.48
CA ILE A 343 12.02 25.22 2.73
C ILE A 343 11.45 23.82 2.64
N LYS A 344 12.28 22.88 2.21
CA LYS A 344 12.00 21.44 2.27
C LYS A 344 13.11 20.73 3.01
N TYR A 345 12.78 19.67 3.73
CA TYR A 345 13.74 18.96 4.57
C TYR A 345 13.43 17.46 4.62
N ASP A 346 14.48 16.66 4.79
CA ASP A 346 14.33 15.24 5.13
C ASP A 346 14.32 15.10 6.66
N PRO A 347 13.23 14.61 7.27
CA PRO A 347 13.18 14.44 8.73
C PRO A 347 14.24 13.49 9.29
N ARG A 348 14.82 12.63 8.45
CA ARG A 348 15.84 11.65 8.81
C ARG A 348 17.26 12.20 8.70
N ASP A 349 17.44 13.31 7.95
CA ASP A 349 18.72 13.96 7.71
C ASP A 349 18.57 15.49 7.77
N LEU A 350 18.71 16.04 8.96
CA LEU A 350 18.66 17.49 9.20
C LEU A 350 20.02 18.18 8.99
N SER A 351 21.03 17.50 8.43
CA SER A 351 22.32 18.15 8.08
C SER A 351 22.17 19.20 7.00
N ARG A 352 21.06 19.19 6.26
CA ARG A 352 20.73 20.09 5.16
C ARG A 352 19.23 20.30 5.00
N ILE A 353 18.90 21.46 4.44
CA ILE A 353 17.55 21.79 3.96
C ILE A 353 17.63 22.26 2.52
N PHE A 354 16.51 22.25 1.83
CA PHE A 354 16.41 22.72 0.45
C PHE A 354 15.52 23.95 0.42
N VAL A 355 16.06 25.07 -0.07
CA VAL A 355 15.41 26.39 -0.06
C VAL A 355 14.94 26.71 -1.46
N ARG A 356 13.65 27.01 -1.64
CA ARG A 356 13.09 27.42 -2.92
C ARG A 356 13.43 28.89 -3.19
N ARG A 357 14.20 29.13 -4.24
CA ARG A 357 14.49 30.48 -4.72
C ARG A 357 13.34 31.05 -5.56
N GLN A 358 13.39 32.35 -5.84
CA GLN A 358 12.44 33.04 -6.74
C GLN A 358 12.37 32.40 -8.13
N SER A 359 13.48 31.82 -8.62
CA SER A 359 13.53 31.06 -9.88
C SER A 359 12.70 29.77 -9.87
N GLY A 360 12.14 29.39 -8.72
CA GLY A 360 11.40 28.14 -8.52
C GLY A 360 12.27 26.91 -8.24
N ARG A 361 13.59 27.00 -8.41
CA ARG A 361 14.54 25.91 -8.12
C ARG A 361 14.87 25.84 -6.65
N PHE A 362 15.13 24.63 -6.15
CA PHE A 362 15.61 24.39 -4.81
C PHE A 362 17.14 24.42 -4.81
N VAL A 363 17.72 25.10 -3.81
CA VAL A 363 19.15 25.08 -3.51
C VAL A 363 19.37 24.45 -2.14
N GLU A 364 20.44 23.70 -2.01
CA GLU A 364 20.85 23.10 -0.75
C GLU A 364 21.43 24.15 0.18
N ALA A 365 20.98 24.18 1.43
CA ALA A 365 21.56 24.95 2.52
C ALA A 365 21.96 23.99 3.62
N ARG A 366 23.21 24.02 4.01
CA ARG A 366 23.81 23.13 4.99
C ARG A 366 23.84 23.75 6.38
N TYR A 367 23.86 22.89 7.37
CA TYR A 367 24.16 23.23 8.74
C TYR A 367 25.50 23.99 8.86
N ARG A 368 25.54 25.08 9.63
CA ARG A 368 26.70 25.98 9.70
C ARG A 368 27.17 26.25 11.12
N ASP A 369 26.92 25.45 12.10
CA ASP A 369 27.57 25.61 13.40
C ASP A 369 28.96 24.98 13.39
N LEU A 370 29.97 25.82 13.34
CA LEU A 370 31.39 25.45 13.35
C LEU A 370 31.88 24.83 14.70
N GLY A 371 30.97 24.57 15.63
CA GLY A 371 31.30 24.08 16.97
C GLY A 371 30.87 22.65 17.29
N TRP A 372 30.25 21.94 16.32
CA TRP A 372 29.91 20.53 16.50
C TRP A 372 30.65 19.67 15.48
N PRO A 373 31.27 18.56 15.96
CA PRO A 373 32.02 17.64 15.09
C PRO A 373 31.11 16.91 14.12
#